data_ea588704a6df25992137a066882db6c8
#
_entry.id   ea588704a6df25992137a066882db6c8
#
_cell.length_a   1.000
_cell.length_b   1.000
_cell.length_c   1.000
_cell.angle_alpha   90.00
_cell.angle_beta   90.00
_cell.angle_gamma   90.00
#
_symmetry.space_group_name_H-M   'P 1'
#
loop_
_entity.id
_entity.type
_entity.pdbx_description
1 polymer ?
#
loop_
_entity_poly.entity_id
_entity_poly.type
_entity_poly.pdbx_seq_one_letter_code
_entity_poly.pdbx_strand_id
1 'polypeptide(L)'
;WEGKALRMLPDDFMMHSLFGVGCDWPLSYQALDPYYRAAEAELGVSGDVADQGYGGLDFGDEYVLPMHKMPASYLDQVLARDIDGMPVELAGERFALKIRTTPQARNGVPNAAYDGGKGFRPNGAVSTDQAEMGGRCQGNTNCVPICPVQAKYDARRTLMQAMATGNVHLLAQTVASKVVIDSATGA
;
A
#
# COMPACT_ATOMS: atom_id res chain seq x y z
N TRP A 1 0.05 11.52 5.02
CA TRP A 1 -0.53 10.26 4.56
C TRP A 1 -0.56 9.23 5.70
N GLU A 2 -1.51 8.34 5.69
CA GLU A 2 -1.73 7.40 6.81
C GLU A 2 -1.05 6.03 6.61
N GLY A 3 -0.50 5.79 5.43
CA GLY A 3 0.17 4.54 5.09
C GLY A 3 -0.75 3.45 4.53
N LYS A 4 -1.99 3.76 4.18
CA LYS A 4 -2.87 2.80 3.49
C LYS A 4 -2.30 2.51 2.10
N ALA A 5 -2.24 1.24 1.72
CA ALA A 5 -1.61 0.79 0.48
C ALA A 5 -2.56 -0.15 -0.27
N LEU A 6 -3.75 0.35 -0.62
CA LEU A 6 -4.73 -0.37 -1.41
C LEU A 6 -4.35 -0.33 -2.89
N ARG A 7 -4.59 -1.43 -3.58
CA ARG A 7 -4.59 -1.46 -5.05
C ARG A 7 -5.90 -0.89 -5.58
N MET A 8 -5.86 -0.31 -6.75
CA MET A 8 -7.07 0.01 -7.51
C MET A 8 -7.77 -1.28 -7.91
N LEU A 9 -9.09 -1.26 -7.95
CA LEU A 9 -9.87 -2.40 -8.43
C LEU A 9 -9.73 -2.54 -9.96
N PRO A 10 -9.87 -3.76 -10.53
CA PRO A 10 -9.89 -3.93 -11.98
C PRO A 10 -10.91 -3.03 -12.69
N ASP A 11 -12.07 -2.83 -12.10
CA ASP A 11 -13.13 -1.98 -12.64
C ASP A 11 -12.78 -0.49 -12.69
N ASP A 12 -11.87 -0.03 -11.82
CA ASP A 12 -11.39 1.36 -11.83
C ASP A 12 -10.66 1.73 -13.14
N PHE A 13 -10.16 0.73 -13.87
CA PHE A 13 -9.52 0.92 -15.17
C PHE A 13 -10.51 1.02 -16.34
N MET A 14 -11.78 0.70 -16.09
CA MET A 14 -12.84 0.60 -17.10
C MET A 14 -14.04 1.49 -16.76
N MET A 15 -13.81 2.63 -16.14
CA MET A 15 -14.84 3.53 -15.62
C MET A 15 -15.83 3.99 -16.70
N HIS A 16 -15.34 4.28 -17.90
CA HIS A 16 -16.22 4.70 -18.99
C HIS A 16 -17.04 3.54 -19.55
N SER A 17 -16.38 2.42 -19.85
CA SER A 17 -17.05 1.24 -20.42
C SER A 17 -18.07 0.62 -19.47
N LEU A 18 -17.79 0.60 -18.15
CA LEU A 18 -18.66 -0.03 -17.17
C LEU A 18 -19.74 0.90 -16.62
N PHE A 19 -19.41 2.18 -16.41
CA PHE A 19 -20.27 3.10 -15.67
C PHE A 19 -20.63 4.37 -16.44
N GLY A 20 -20.11 4.56 -17.66
CA GLY A 20 -20.38 5.74 -18.50
C GLY A 20 -19.74 7.03 -17.98
N VAL A 21 -18.77 6.97 -17.08
CA VAL A 21 -18.12 8.13 -16.46
C VAL A 21 -16.62 8.17 -16.75
N GLY A 22 -16.07 9.36 -16.91
CA GLY A 22 -14.64 9.55 -17.16
C GLY A 22 -14.18 8.92 -18.49
N CYS A 23 -13.03 8.27 -18.46
CA CYS A 23 -12.46 7.49 -19.56
C CYS A 23 -11.78 6.23 -19.03
N ASP A 24 -11.70 5.21 -19.87
CA ASP A 24 -10.97 3.99 -19.55
C ASP A 24 -9.47 4.28 -19.58
N TRP A 25 -8.73 3.59 -18.72
CA TRP A 25 -7.29 3.68 -18.74
C TRP A 25 -6.71 2.92 -19.95
N PRO A 26 -5.59 3.37 -20.53
CA PRO A 26 -4.96 2.68 -21.66
C PRO A 26 -4.23 1.39 -21.26
N LEU A 27 -4.36 0.93 -20.04
CA LEU A 27 -3.78 -0.29 -19.48
C LEU A 27 -4.78 -1.01 -18.58
N SER A 28 -4.55 -2.31 -18.41
CA SER A 28 -5.35 -3.14 -17.52
C SER A 28 -4.71 -3.28 -16.13
N TYR A 29 -5.51 -3.74 -15.17
CA TYR A 29 -5.01 -4.15 -13.85
C TYR A 29 -3.86 -5.17 -13.97
N GLN A 30 -4.00 -6.17 -14.83
CA GLN A 30 -2.99 -7.21 -15.03
C GLN A 30 -1.66 -6.65 -15.55
N ALA A 31 -1.71 -5.64 -16.39
CA ALA A 31 -0.51 -4.96 -16.87
C ALA A 31 0.23 -4.23 -15.74
N LEU A 32 -0.51 -3.76 -14.72
CA LEU A 32 0.06 -3.08 -13.56
C LEU A 32 0.44 -4.03 -12.39
N ASP A 33 -0.03 -5.27 -12.35
CA ASP A 33 0.25 -6.18 -11.22
C ASP A 33 1.73 -6.30 -10.88
N PRO A 34 2.67 -6.48 -11.82
CA PRO A 34 4.10 -6.52 -11.49
C PRO A 34 4.62 -5.24 -10.82
N TYR A 35 4.08 -4.10 -11.20
CA TYR A 35 4.46 -2.80 -10.63
C TYR A 35 3.84 -2.57 -9.25
N TYR A 36 2.62 -3.06 -9.01
CA TYR A 36 2.05 -3.10 -7.67
C TYR A 36 2.93 -3.91 -6.72
N ARG A 37 3.37 -5.11 -7.14
CA ARG A 37 4.27 -5.95 -6.34
C ARG A 37 5.60 -5.28 -6.05
N ALA A 38 6.18 -4.60 -7.05
CA ALA A 38 7.41 -3.83 -6.86
C ALA A 38 7.22 -2.66 -5.88
N ALA A 39 6.11 -1.92 -6.00
CA ALA A 39 5.78 -0.84 -5.09
C ALA A 39 5.50 -1.35 -3.66
N GLU A 40 4.79 -2.46 -3.52
CA GLU A 40 4.53 -3.11 -2.23
C GLU A 40 5.83 -3.53 -1.54
N ALA A 41 6.81 -4.03 -2.29
CA ALA A 41 8.15 -4.34 -1.78
C ALA A 41 8.90 -3.08 -1.34
N GLU A 42 8.93 -2.03 -2.19
CA GLU A 42 9.61 -0.77 -1.87
C GLU A 42 9.00 -0.09 -0.64
N LEU A 43 7.68 -0.06 -0.56
CA LEU A 43 6.95 0.52 0.58
C LEU A 43 7.05 -0.34 1.85
N GLY A 44 7.33 -1.64 1.70
CA GLY A 44 7.25 -2.59 2.80
C GLY A 44 5.82 -2.75 3.30
N VAL A 45 4.93 -3.21 2.41
CA VAL A 45 3.51 -3.33 2.75
C VAL A 45 3.24 -4.50 3.67
N SER A 46 2.56 -4.21 4.78
CA SER A 46 2.02 -5.21 5.72
C SER A 46 0.55 -5.46 5.44
N GLY A 47 0.16 -6.71 5.36
CA GLY A 47 -1.23 -7.09 5.09
C GLY A 47 -1.41 -8.59 4.99
N ASP A 48 -2.62 -8.98 4.61
CA ASP A 48 -3.00 -10.36 4.33
C ASP A 48 -3.79 -10.38 3.04
N VAL A 49 -3.31 -11.09 2.03
CA VAL A 49 -3.98 -11.18 0.72
C VAL A 49 -5.38 -11.82 0.84
N ALA A 50 -5.60 -12.71 1.82
CA ALA A 50 -6.90 -13.29 2.07
C ALA A 50 -7.96 -12.26 2.48
N ASP A 51 -7.54 -11.15 3.08
CA ASP A 51 -8.42 -10.03 3.43
C ASP A 51 -8.74 -9.13 2.23
N GLN A 52 -8.04 -9.29 1.09
CA GLN A 52 -8.12 -8.41 -0.08
C GLN A 52 -8.86 -9.02 -1.27
N GLY A 53 -9.37 -10.24 -1.18
CA GLY A 53 -10.12 -10.91 -2.25
C GLY A 53 -11.53 -10.34 -2.44
N TYR A 54 -11.64 -9.07 -2.86
CA TYR A 54 -12.89 -8.37 -3.17
C TYR A 54 -12.72 -7.53 -4.43
N GLY A 55 -13.85 -7.14 -5.05
CA GLY A 55 -13.86 -6.24 -6.20
C GLY A 55 -13.04 -6.73 -7.41
N GLY A 56 -12.92 -8.04 -7.57
CA GLY A 56 -12.16 -8.65 -8.67
C GLY A 56 -10.63 -8.63 -8.48
N LEU A 57 -10.14 -8.26 -7.30
CA LEU A 57 -8.71 -8.36 -6.99
C LEU A 57 -8.28 -9.82 -6.92
N ASP A 58 -7.27 -10.16 -7.70
CA ASP A 58 -6.61 -11.45 -7.73
C ASP A 58 -5.10 -11.28 -7.53
N PHE A 59 -4.56 -11.95 -6.54
CA PHE A 59 -3.14 -11.91 -6.22
C PHE A 59 -2.39 -13.16 -6.70
N GLY A 60 -3.12 -14.17 -7.21
CA GLY A 60 -2.58 -15.49 -7.48
C GLY A 60 -2.31 -16.30 -6.21
N ASP A 61 -2.19 -17.62 -6.36
CA ASP A 61 -2.18 -18.56 -5.23
C ASP A 61 -0.92 -18.47 -4.35
N GLU A 62 0.20 -18.03 -4.91
CA GLU A 62 1.50 -18.03 -4.21
C GLU A 62 1.93 -16.65 -3.69
N TYR A 63 1.19 -15.60 -4.03
CA TYR A 63 1.60 -14.27 -3.61
C TYR A 63 1.23 -14.00 -2.16
N VAL A 64 2.22 -13.49 -1.43
CA VAL A 64 2.03 -12.95 -0.08
C VAL A 64 2.62 -11.55 0.00
N LEU A 65 2.03 -10.70 0.83
CA LEU A 65 2.56 -9.36 1.06
C LEU A 65 3.90 -9.43 1.81
N PRO A 66 4.78 -8.42 1.63
CA PRO A 66 6.12 -8.38 2.23
C PRO A 66 6.13 -8.60 3.74
N MET A 67 5.12 -8.09 4.44
CA MET A 67 5.00 -8.25 5.89
C MET A 67 3.59 -8.72 6.25
N HIS A 68 3.49 -9.44 7.37
CA HIS A 68 2.20 -9.86 7.93
C HIS A 68 1.34 -8.67 8.31
N LYS A 69 0.02 -8.84 8.29
CA LYS A 69 -0.93 -7.79 8.67
C LYS A 69 -0.69 -7.25 10.08
N MET A 70 -1.00 -5.98 10.26
CA MET A 70 -0.94 -5.34 11.57
C MET A 70 -1.87 -6.04 12.56
N PRO A 71 -1.48 -6.17 13.83
CA PRO A 71 -2.38 -6.65 14.86
C PRO A 71 -3.57 -5.69 14.98
N ALA A 72 -4.77 -6.25 15.06
CA ALA A 72 -5.99 -5.49 15.29
C ALA A 72 -5.95 -4.83 16.68
N SER A 73 -6.34 -3.55 16.77
CA SER A 73 -6.52 -2.89 18.06
C SER A 73 -7.68 -3.52 18.83
N TYR A 74 -7.76 -3.24 20.14
CA TYR A 74 -8.90 -3.69 20.92
C TYR A 74 -10.24 -3.19 20.35
N LEU A 75 -10.28 -1.95 19.89
CA LEU A 75 -11.49 -1.38 19.26
C LEU A 75 -11.84 -2.12 17.97
N ASP A 76 -10.85 -2.40 17.10
CA ASP A 76 -11.09 -3.16 15.87
C ASP A 76 -11.64 -4.56 16.17
N GLN A 77 -11.11 -5.24 17.21
CA GLN A 77 -11.59 -6.56 17.62
C GLN A 77 -13.03 -6.50 18.13
N VAL A 78 -13.37 -5.48 18.93
CA VAL A 78 -14.75 -5.30 19.45
C VAL A 78 -15.70 -5.02 18.29
N LEU A 79 -15.36 -4.11 17.39
CA LEU A 79 -16.21 -3.79 16.24
C LEU A 79 -16.37 -5.01 15.31
N ALA A 80 -15.28 -5.72 15.01
CA ALA A 80 -15.36 -6.92 14.17
C ALA A 80 -16.27 -7.97 14.80
N ARG A 81 -16.14 -8.23 16.08
CA ARG A 81 -17.02 -9.17 16.80
C ARG A 81 -18.50 -8.81 16.71
N ASP A 82 -18.80 -7.50 16.80
CA ASP A 82 -20.18 -7.04 16.92
C ASP A 82 -20.86 -6.86 15.55
N ILE A 83 -20.12 -6.59 14.47
CA ILE A 83 -20.70 -6.26 13.16
C ILE A 83 -20.27 -7.19 12.01
N ASP A 84 -19.22 -8.03 12.14
CA ASP A 84 -18.86 -8.97 11.06
C ASP A 84 -19.96 -10.01 10.89
N GLY A 85 -20.40 -10.21 9.66
CA GLY A 85 -21.51 -11.08 9.30
C GLY A 85 -22.90 -10.46 9.50
N MET A 86 -23.02 -9.24 10.02
CA MET A 86 -24.30 -8.59 10.20
C MET A 86 -25.00 -8.39 8.84
N PRO A 87 -26.29 -8.77 8.71
CA PRO A 87 -27.01 -8.59 7.46
C PRO A 87 -27.34 -7.11 7.24
N VAL A 88 -27.10 -6.65 6.03
CA VAL A 88 -27.53 -5.34 5.54
C VAL A 88 -28.30 -5.50 4.25
N GLU A 89 -29.28 -4.63 4.01
CA GLU A 89 -30.04 -4.57 2.78
C GLU A 89 -29.62 -3.32 1.98
N LEU A 90 -29.26 -3.50 0.74
CA LEU A 90 -28.88 -2.44 -0.18
C LEU A 90 -29.50 -2.70 -1.54
N ALA A 91 -30.23 -1.73 -2.06
CA ALA A 91 -30.92 -1.82 -3.37
C ALA A 91 -31.84 -3.06 -3.52
N GLY A 92 -32.43 -3.53 -2.43
CA GLY A 92 -33.30 -4.71 -2.40
C GLY A 92 -32.58 -6.07 -2.32
N GLU A 93 -31.26 -6.06 -2.27
CA GLU A 93 -30.43 -7.23 -2.08
C GLU A 93 -29.88 -7.30 -0.64
N ARG A 94 -29.68 -8.53 -0.16
CA ARG A 94 -29.21 -8.78 1.20
C ARG A 94 -27.76 -9.22 1.19
N PHE A 95 -26.93 -8.49 1.94
CA PHE A 95 -25.49 -8.73 2.07
C PHE A 95 -25.13 -9.01 3.53
N ALA A 96 -24.05 -9.76 3.74
CA ALA A 96 -23.41 -9.86 5.03
C ALA A 96 -22.21 -8.92 5.08
N LEU A 97 -22.15 -8.02 6.06
CA LEU A 97 -20.99 -7.18 6.29
C LEU A 97 -19.74 -8.03 6.49
N LYS A 98 -18.61 -7.57 5.98
CA LYS A 98 -17.31 -8.20 6.20
C LYS A 98 -16.31 -7.17 6.69
N ILE A 99 -15.72 -7.46 7.83
CA ILE A 99 -14.62 -6.67 8.39
C ILE A 99 -13.31 -7.22 7.84
N ARG A 100 -12.54 -6.37 7.20
CA ARG A 100 -11.28 -6.73 6.54
C ARG A 100 -10.15 -5.80 7.01
N THR A 101 -8.96 -6.33 7.10
CA THR A 101 -7.78 -5.50 7.34
C THR A 101 -7.37 -4.79 6.06
N THR A 102 -6.91 -3.56 6.19
CA THR A 102 -6.38 -2.78 5.07
C THR A 102 -4.87 -2.95 5.01
N PRO A 103 -4.27 -3.21 3.84
CA PRO A 103 -2.83 -3.22 3.67
C PRO A 103 -2.24 -1.86 4.04
N GLN A 104 -1.09 -1.91 4.72
CA GLN A 104 -0.45 -0.74 5.29
C GLN A 104 1.03 -0.68 4.92
N ALA A 105 1.48 0.44 4.38
CA ALA A 105 2.91 0.73 4.20
C ALA A 105 3.54 1.10 5.55
N ARG A 106 3.65 0.10 6.42
CA ARG A 106 4.21 0.21 7.78
C ARG A 106 5.02 -1.04 8.11
N ASN A 107 6.14 -0.84 8.79
CA ASN A 107 6.93 -1.97 9.25
C ASN A 107 6.13 -2.81 10.26
N GLY A 108 5.92 -4.06 9.90
CA GLY A 108 5.30 -5.08 10.72
C GLY A 108 6.25 -6.23 11.00
N VAL A 109 5.71 -7.43 11.08
CA VAL A 109 6.50 -8.66 11.13
C VAL A 109 6.82 -9.08 9.71
N PRO A 110 8.11 -9.17 9.30
CA PRO A 110 8.48 -9.65 7.99
C PRO A 110 7.88 -11.02 7.68
N ASN A 111 7.37 -11.20 6.47
CA ASN A 111 6.80 -12.47 6.05
C ASN A 111 7.91 -13.39 5.52
N ALA A 112 8.13 -14.51 6.20
CA ALA A 112 9.16 -15.47 5.82
C ALA A 112 8.84 -16.19 4.50
N ALA A 113 7.56 -16.28 4.10
CA ALA A 113 7.15 -16.89 2.83
C ALA A 113 7.30 -15.93 1.62
N TYR A 114 7.59 -14.65 1.85
CA TYR A 114 7.73 -13.67 0.78
C TYR A 114 8.85 -14.07 -0.21
N ASP A 115 8.64 -13.78 -1.48
CA ASP A 115 9.56 -14.07 -2.59
C ASP A 115 10.02 -15.55 -2.60
N GLY A 116 9.04 -16.47 -2.56
CA GLY A 116 9.30 -17.90 -2.61
C GLY A 116 10.09 -18.44 -1.42
N GLY A 117 9.90 -17.82 -0.23
CA GLY A 117 10.56 -18.26 1.00
C GLY A 117 11.89 -17.58 1.30
N LYS A 118 12.32 -16.61 0.50
CA LYS A 118 13.52 -15.80 0.79
C LYS A 118 13.31 -14.85 1.95
N GLY A 119 12.04 -14.56 2.24
CA GLY A 119 11.66 -13.62 3.28
C GLY A 119 11.83 -12.16 2.87
N PHE A 120 11.23 -11.26 3.64
CA PHE A 120 11.31 -9.83 3.40
C PHE A 120 12.24 -9.14 4.41
N ARG A 121 13.03 -8.19 3.94
CA ARG A 121 13.82 -7.30 4.78
C ARG A 121 13.26 -5.89 4.71
N PRO A 122 12.72 -5.33 5.81
CA PRO A 122 12.17 -3.98 5.81
C PRO A 122 13.28 -2.93 5.65
N ASN A 123 12.97 -1.86 4.93
CA ASN A 123 13.91 -0.75 4.71
C ASN A 123 14.15 0.12 5.98
N GLY A 124 13.46 -0.19 7.08
CA GLY A 124 13.65 0.52 8.34
C GLY A 124 13.10 1.94 8.38
N ALA A 125 13.40 2.66 9.46
CA ALA A 125 13.02 4.05 9.67
C ALA A 125 14.14 5.02 9.27
N VAL A 126 13.77 6.20 8.76
CA VAL A 126 14.71 7.20 8.23
C VAL A 126 15.73 7.69 9.26
N SER A 127 15.34 7.76 10.54
CA SER A 127 16.15 8.35 11.60
C SER A 127 16.89 7.35 12.46
N THR A 128 16.99 6.08 12.06
CA THR A 128 17.75 5.08 12.80
C THR A 128 19.00 4.67 12.05
N ASP A 129 20.08 4.41 12.80
CA ASP A 129 21.33 3.86 12.24
C ASP A 129 21.18 2.39 11.82
N GLN A 130 20.07 1.76 12.20
CA GLN A 130 19.70 0.38 11.86
C GLN A 130 18.55 0.39 10.85
N ALA A 131 18.87 0.73 9.61
CA ALA A 131 17.89 0.93 8.55
C ALA A 131 16.98 -0.29 8.33
N GLU A 132 17.52 -1.50 8.45
CA GLU A 132 16.77 -2.76 8.30
C GLU A 132 15.87 -3.08 9.50
N MET A 133 16.08 -2.46 10.63
CA MET A 133 15.31 -2.75 11.84
C MET A 133 14.07 -1.89 12.00
N GLY A 134 14.12 -0.61 11.67
CA GLY A 134 13.00 0.35 11.79
C GLY A 134 12.07 0.11 12.97
N GLY A 135 11.34 1.08 13.38
CA GLY A 135 10.28 0.86 14.38
C GLY A 135 9.23 -0.11 13.86
N ARG A 136 8.81 -1.08 14.65
CA ARG A 136 7.70 -1.96 14.33
C ARG A 136 6.39 -1.34 14.79
N CYS A 137 5.39 -1.30 13.91
CA CYS A 137 4.03 -0.93 14.28
C CYS A 137 3.41 -2.03 15.15
N GLN A 138 2.85 -1.62 16.28
CA GLN A 138 2.15 -2.51 17.22
C GLN A 138 0.62 -2.39 17.13
N GLY A 139 0.11 -1.79 16.03
CA GLY A 139 -1.32 -1.55 15.87
C GLY A 139 -1.84 -0.35 16.66
N ASN A 140 -0.96 0.51 17.19
CA ASN A 140 -1.41 1.74 17.82
C ASN A 140 -2.02 2.67 16.78
N THR A 141 -2.98 3.50 17.15
CA THR A 141 -3.77 4.33 16.25
C THR A 141 -3.15 5.70 15.97
N ASN A 142 -2.04 6.05 16.62
CA ASN A 142 -1.43 7.38 16.52
C ASN A 142 -0.50 7.50 15.30
N CYS A 143 -1.09 7.51 14.09
CA CYS A 143 -0.36 7.58 12.81
C CYS A 143 -0.26 8.99 12.25
N VAL A 144 -1.10 9.91 12.73
CA VAL A 144 -1.21 11.29 12.28
C VAL A 144 -1.24 12.18 13.53
N PRO A 145 -0.48 13.27 13.56
CA PRO A 145 0.41 13.78 12.51
C PRO A 145 1.75 13.05 12.39
N ILE A 146 2.21 12.37 13.45
CA ILE A 146 3.53 11.75 13.54
C ILE A 146 3.39 10.29 13.96
N CYS A 147 4.14 9.40 13.30
CA CYS A 147 4.32 8.03 13.75
C CYS A 147 5.48 8.00 14.77
N PRO A 148 5.22 7.80 16.07
CA PRO A 148 6.25 7.94 17.10
C PRO A 148 7.35 6.88 17.01
N VAL A 149 7.04 5.71 16.44
CA VAL A 149 8.00 4.62 16.24
C VAL A 149 8.57 4.59 14.82
N GLN A 150 8.18 5.54 13.96
CA GLN A 150 8.62 5.65 12.57
C GLN A 150 8.45 4.38 11.74
N ALA A 151 7.44 3.57 12.08
CA ALA A 151 7.12 2.35 11.34
C ALA A 151 6.51 2.64 9.96
N LYS A 152 5.84 3.78 9.81
CA LYS A 152 5.21 4.19 8.56
C LYS A 152 6.26 4.54 7.51
N TYR A 153 6.06 4.08 6.28
CA TYR A 153 6.93 4.43 5.15
C TYR A 153 7.03 5.96 5.00
N ASP A 154 8.26 6.42 4.76
CA ASP A 154 8.59 7.80 4.47
C ASP A 154 9.45 7.84 3.21
N ALA A 155 9.04 8.60 2.20
CA ALA A 155 9.72 8.71 0.91
C ALA A 155 11.20 9.19 1.02
N ARG A 156 11.59 9.78 2.15
CA ARG A 156 13.00 10.12 2.41
C ARG A 156 13.91 8.90 2.38
N ARG A 157 13.40 7.69 2.71
CA ARG A 157 14.19 6.46 2.63
C ARG A 157 14.64 6.18 1.20
N THR A 158 13.70 6.19 0.27
CA THR A 158 13.98 6.01 -1.17
C THR A 158 14.84 7.16 -1.71
N LEU A 159 14.56 8.41 -1.29
CA LEU A 159 15.38 9.56 -1.67
C LEU A 159 16.84 9.41 -1.18
N MET A 160 17.06 8.99 0.06
CA MET A 160 18.42 8.78 0.58
C MET A 160 19.17 7.69 -0.19
N GLN A 161 18.49 6.59 -0.54
CA GLN A 161 19.07 5.54 -1.39
C GLN A 161 19.42 6.08 -2.79
N ALA A 162 18.52 6.84 -3.40
CA ALA A 162 18.75 7.46 -4.68
C ALA A 162 19.93 8.43 -4.65
N MET A 163 20.04 9.26 -3.63
CA MET A 163 21.17 10.18 -3.45
C MET A 163 22.49 9.43 -3.22
N ALA A 164 22.48 8.29 -2.53
CA ALA A 164 23.67 7.48 -2.30
C ALA A 164 24.26 6.89 -3.60
N THR A 165 23.50 6.85 -4.70
CA THR A 165 24.02 6.44 -6.02
C THR A 165 24.98 7.47 -6.63
N GLY A 166 24.98 8.71 -6.14
CA GLY A 166 25.73 9.84 -6.71
C GLY A 166 25.14 10.42 -8.00
N ASN A 167 24.03 9.87 -8.49
CA ASN A 167 23.40 10.29 -9.75
C ASN A 167 22.20 11.23 -9.56
N VAL A 168 21.89 11.58 -8.30
CA VAL A 168 20.72 12.40 -7.94
C VAL A 168 21.18 13.68 -7.26
N HIS A 169 20.70 14.82 -7.76
CA HIS A 169 20.91 16.14 -7.19
C HIS A 169 19.59 16.67 -6.62
N LEU A 170 19.56 16.93 -5.32
CA LEU A 170 18.41 17.52 -4.65
C LEU A 170 18.51 19.04 -4.62
N LEU A 171 17.55 19.72 -5.25
CA LEU A 171 17.36 21.17 -5.11
C LEU A 171 16.28 21.43 -4.07
N ALA A 172 16.71 21.67 -2.84
CA ALA A 172 15.78 22.00 -1.75
C ALA A 172 15.25 23.44 -1.90
N GLN A 173 14.11 23.72 -1.25
CA GLN A 173 13.46 25.03 -1.24
C GLN A 173 13.16 25.59 -2.65
N THR A 174 12.94 24.71 -3.61
CA THR A 174 12.70 25.04 -5.01
C THR A 174 11.29 24.59 -5.39
N VAL A 175 10.51 25.53 -5.93
CA VAL A 175 9.15 25.27 -6.41
C VAL A 175 9.18 25.12 -7.93
N ALA A 176 8.77 23.95 -8.42
CA ALA A 176 8.54 23.75 -9.86
C ALA A 176 7.27 24.48 -10.26
N SER A 177 7.40 25.55 -11.06
CA SER A 177 6.27 26.39 -11.50
C SER A 177 5.69 25.95 -12.85
N LYS A 178 6.47 25.25 -13.68
CA LYS A 178 6.07 24.84 -15.01
C LYS A 178 6.89 23.64 -15.48
N VAL A 179 6.24 22.68 -16.09
CA VAL A 179 6.88 21.65 -16.90
C VAL A 179 6.97 22.17 -18.34
N VAL A 180 8.17 22.22 -18.88
CA VAL A 180 8.41 22.62 -20.28
C VAL A 180 8.58 21.34 -21.08
N ILE A 181 7.72 21.15 -22.08
CA ILE A 181 7.78 20.02 -23.00
C ILE A 181 8.31 20.53 -24.33
N ASP A 182 9.36 19.92 -24.84
CA ASP A 182 9.84 20.18 -26.18
C ASP A 182 8.81 19.67 -27.20
N SER A 183 8.29 20.56 -28.02
CA SER A 183 7.24 20.24 -28.99
C SER A 183 7.69 19.33 -30.14
N ALA A 184 9.01 19.23 -30.37
CA ALA A 184 9.56 18.40 -31.45
C ALA A 184 9.84 16.96 -30.97
N THR A 185 10.23 16.79 -29.71
CA THR A 185 10.60 15.49 -29.14
C THR A 185 9.55 14.90 -28.21
N GLY A 186 8.66 15.72 -27.66
CA GLY A 186 7.68 15.32 -26.62
C GLY A 186 8.32 15.05 -25.24
N ALA A 187 9.59 15.41 -25.05
CA ALA A 187 10.33 15.20 -23.82
C ALA A 187 10.47 16.47 -22.98
#